data_1f25632c0d45036fe73478100f0bc2b2
#
_entry.id   1f25632c0d45036fe73478100f0bc2b2
#
_cell.length_a   1.000
_cell.length_b   1.000
_cell.length_c   1.000
_cell.angle_alpha   90.00
_cell.angle_beta   90.00
_cell.angle_gamma   90.00
#
_symmetry.space_group_name_H-M   'P 1'
#
loop_
_entity.id
_entity.type
_entity.pdbx_description
1 polymer ?
#
loop_
_entity_poly.entity_id
_entity_poly.type
_entity_poly.pdbx_seq_one_letter_code
_entity_poly.pdbx_strand_id
1 'polypeptide(L)'
;MRRVVVSGLGVVAPNGFGKNAFWEACVEGVSGVGPIRSFDASEHPTKVAAEVPDFDLTPFMPGEHRKCARILGRASRFGIAAAGLAMTDSGLDKNRIDQERLGVVMGTGMVPIDLPEISSLLAGACTHSDGLKAQELGKRGPRSMVPLWILKYLPNMIAAHISLMQGAKGPNNTITTACAAGTQAVGEGFRLIQRGDADYVLAGGADSRIDPLLMLAYSSLGALSPARRDASEVSRPFDAERDGFVLGEGAGVLMLEDYEHARQRGARIYAEVLGLGSSFDAYAITKPDPEAGGAVRAIQWALREAKL
;
A
#
# COMPACT_ATOMS: atom_id res chain seq x y z
N MET A 1 10.98 -14.57 24.05
CA MET A 1 10.73 -13.80 22.79
C MET A 1 10.59 -12.35 23.17
N ARG A 2 11.07 -11.44 22.31
CA ARG A 2 10.96 -9.99 22.54
C ARG A 2 9.51 -9.53 22.42
N ARG A 3 9.11 -8.56 23.22
CA ARG A 3 7.81 -7.88 23.10
C ARG A 3 7.92 -6.82 22.02
N VAL A 4 6.84 -6.62 21.28
CA VAL A 4 6.81 -5.71 20.14
C VAL A 4 5.69 -4.70 20.30
N VAL A 5 6.00 -3.43 20.15
CA VAL A 5 5.05 -2.32 20.32
C VAL A 5 4.96 -1.46 19.07
N VAL A 6 3.86 -0.75 18.96
CA VAL A 6 3.65 0.30 17.95
C VAL A 6 4.03 1.64 18.59
N SER A 7 5.10 2.27 18.10
CA SER A 7 5.59 3.54 18.60
C SER A 7 5.32 4.71 17.66
N GLY A 8 4.91 4.47 16.40
CA GLY A 8 4.61 5.52 15.43
C GLY A 8 3.59 5.11 14.39
N LEU A 9 2.83 6.08 13.90
CA LEU A 9 1.74 5.93 12.94
C LEU A 9 1.92 6.88 11.77
N GLY A 10 1.83 6.38 10.55
CA GLY A 10 1.82 7.19 9.34
C GLY A 10 0.69 6.78 8.41
N VAL A 11 -0.10 7.75 7.98
CA VAL A 11 -1.27 7.53 7.13
C VAL A 11 -1.26 8.52 5.98
N VAL A 12 -1.55 8.01 4.79
CA VAL A 12 -1.87 8.79 3.58
C VAL A 12 -3.15 8.19 3.01
N ALA A 13 -4.25 8.91 3.12
CA ALA A 13 -5.57 8.41 2.73
C ALA A 13 -6.38 9.51 2.01
N PRO A 14 -7.39 9.14 1.22
CA PRO A 14 -8.24 10.10 0.50
C PRO A 14 -8.95 11.11 1.40
N ASN A 15 -9.26 10.73 2.65
CA ASN A 15 -9.93 11.55 3.65
C ASN A 15 -8.98 12.15 4.70
N GLY A 16 -7.66 11.99 4.57
CA GLY A 16 -6.73 12.61 5.51
C GLY A 16 -5.27 12.29 5.26
N PHE A 17 -4.43 13.32 5.36
CA PHE A 17 -2.98 13.20 5.31
C PHE A 17 -2.40 13.32 6.73
N GLY A 18 -1.76 12.27 7.20
CA GLY A 18 -1.31 12.12 8.58
C GLY A 18 -2.41 11.57 9.50
N LYS A 19 -1.99 11.01 10.63
CA LYS A 19 -2.88 10.28 11.56
C LYS A 19 -4.01 11.11 12.14
N ASN A 20 -3.76 12.40 12.45
CA ASN A 20 -4.74 13.25 13.09
C ASN A 20 -5.88 13.62 12.13
N ALA A 21 -5.53 14.15 10.94
CA ALA A 21 -6.52 14.49 9.92
C ALA A 21 -7.34 13.27 9.48
N PHE A 22 -6.67 12.10 9.32
CA PHE A 22 -7.37 10.85 9.02
C PHE A 22 -8.33 10.45 10.14
N TRP A 23 -7.90 10.53 11.40
CA TRP A 23 -8.73 10.17 12.54
C TRP A 23 -9.94 11.09 12.70
N GLU A 24 -9.73 12.41 12.60
CA GLU A 24 -10.79 13.41 12.66
C GLU A 24 -11.84 13.16 11.55
N ALA A 25 -11.38 12.94 10.31
CA ALA A 25 -12.29 12.60 9.21
C ALA A 25 -13.07 11.30 9.45
N CYS A 26 -12.45 10.29 10.06
CA CYS A 26 -13.15 9.05 10.43
C CYS A 26 -14.20 9.28 11.52
N VAL A 27 -13.89 10.08 12.54
CA VAL A 27 -14.84 10.40 13.63
C VAL A 27 -16.03 11.21 13.12
N GLU A 28 -15.79 12.14 12.19
CA GLU A 28 -16.81 12.98 11.57
C GLU A 28 -17.56 12.28 10.44
N GLY A 29 -17.18 11.06 10.05
CA GLY A 29 -17.79 10.32 8.95
C GLY A 29 -17.53 10.92 7.57
N VAL A 30 -16.43 11.66 7.40
CA VAL A 30 -16.05 12.27 6.12
C VAL A 30 -15.59 11.20 5.14
N SER A 31 -16.34 11.03 4.05
CA SER A 31 -16.00 10.11 2.97
C SER A 31 -14.91 10.69 2.06
N GLY A 32 -13.92 9.88 1.72
CA GLY A 32 -12.93 10.21 0.68
C GLY A 32 -13.37 9.81 -0.73
N VAL A 33 -14.58 9.26 -0.90
CA VAL A 33 -15.10 8.84 -2.20
C VAL A 33 -15.64 10.06 -2.96
N GLY A 34 -15.25 10.18 -4.22
CA GLY A 34 -15.71 11.24 -5.11
C GLY A 34 -15.67 10.80 -6.59
N PRO A 35 -16.08 11.67 -7.50
CA PRO A 35 -15.88 11.45 -8.93
C PRO A 35 -14.39 11.26 -9.25
N ILE A 36 -14.08 10.32 -10.15
CA ILE A 36 -12.70 10.10 -10.63
C ILE A 36 -12.19 11.36 -11.32
N ARG A 37 -10.98 11.80 -10.94
CA ARG A 37 -10.31 12.99 -11.46
C ARG A 37 -9.03 12.71 -12.20
N SER A 38 -8.42 11.55 -11.95
CA SER A 38 -7.13 11.15 -12.54
C SER A 38 -7.22 10.84 -14.05
N PHE A 39 -8.43 10.51 -14.55
CA PHE A 39 -8.69 10.29 -15.98
C PHE A 39 -10.18 10.53 -16.30
N ASP A 40 -10.51 10.63 -17.58
CA ASP A 40 -11.91 10.74 -18.02
C ASP A 40 -12.63 9.40 -17.87
N ALA A 41 -13.50 9.32 -16.86
CA ALA A 41 -14.29 8.14 -16.53
C ALA A 41 -15.73 8.20 -17.10
N SER A 42 -16.06 9.14 -18.00
CA SER A 42 -17.42 9.34 -18.52
C SER A 42 -18.03 8.07 -19.12
N GLU A 43 -17.25 7.27 -19.81
CA GLU A 43 -17.65 6.02 -20.44
C GLU A 43 -17.36 4.77 -19.59
N HIS A 44 -16.77 4.92 -18.39
CA HIS A 44 -16.52 3.78 -17.51
C HIS A 44 -17.81 3.35 -16.78
N PRO A 45 -17.98 2.03 -16.52
CA PRO A 45 -19.11 1.53 -15.74
C PRO A 45 -19.18 2.13 -14.33
N THR A 46 -18.02 2.32 -13.70
CA THR A 46 -17.85 2.97 -12.38
C THR A 46 -17.17 4.32 -12.56
N LYS A 47 -17.75 5.37 -11.97
CA LYS A 47 -17.31 6.77 -12.14
C LYS A 47 -16.79 7.40 -10.86
N VAL A 48 -16.70 6.62 -9.78
CA VAL A 48 -16.23 7.07 -8.46
C VAL A 48 -15.06 6.25 -7.98
N ALA A 49 -14.19 6.92 -7.23
CA ALA A 49 -13.05 6.32 -6.54
C ALA A 49 -12.69 7.17 -5.32
N ALA A 50 -11.86 6.63 -4.44
CA ALA A 50 -11.30 7.38 -3.32
C ALA A 50 -9.84 7.72 -3.64
N GLU A 51 -9.62 8.88 -4.24
CA GLU A 51 -8.30 9.37 -4.68
C GLU A 51 -7.63 10.21 -3.60
N VAL A 52 -6.36 9.94 -3.34
CA VAL A 52 -5.53 10.79 -2.47
C VAL A 52 -5.26 12.10 -3.19
N PRO A 53 -5.56 13.26 -2.58
CA PRO A 53 -5.17 14.56 -3.15
C PRO A 53 -3.66 14.66 -3.37
N ASP A 54 -3.26 15.47 -4.36
CA ASP A 54 -1.84 15.73 -4.58
C ASP A 54 -1.20 16.37 -3.34
N PHE A 55 0.01 15.95 -3.02
CA PHE A 55 0.79 16.43 -1.89
C PHE A 55 2.27 16.57 -2.25
N ASP A 56 2.97 17.43 -1.51
CA ASP A 56 4.42 17.58 -1.65
C ASP A 56 5.16 16.41 -0.98
N LEU A 57 5.89 15.65 -1.77
CA LEU A 57 6.72 14.54 -1.30
C LEU A 57 8.11 15.02 -0.81
N THR A 58 8.51 16.24 -1.12
CA THR A 58 9.84 16.79 -0.83
C THR A 58 10.26 16.67 0.64
N PRO A 59 9.37 16.90 1.64
CA PRO A 59 9.73 16.76 3.05
C PRO A 59 10.18 15.34 3.46
N PHE A 60 9.76 14.33 2.70
CA PHE A 60 10.04 12.91 2.97
C PHE A 60 11.21 12.36 2.16
N MET A 61 11.82 13.18 1.31
CA MET A 61 12.93 12.79 0.43
C MET A 61 14.22 13.55 0.80
N PRO A 62 15.26 12.86 1.28
CA PRO A 62 16.59 13.45 1.41
C PRO A 62 17.07 14.08 0.09
N GLY A 63 17.80 15.19 0.18
CA GLY A 63 18.21 15.97 -1.00
C GLY A 63 18.93 15.15 -2.07
N GLU A 64 19.78 14.22 -1.64
CA GLU A 64 20.53 13.27 -2.49
C GLU A 64 19.63 12.32 -3.30
N HIS A 65 18.43 12.01 -2.78
CA HIS A 65 17.49 11.07 -3.41
C HIS A 65 16.39 11.74 -4.25
N ARG A 66 16.35 13.07 -4.35
CA ARG A 66 15.32 13.80 -5.13
C ARG A 66 15.24 13.38 -6.59
N LYS A 67 16.37 12.97 -7.19
CA LYS A 67 16.39 12.48 -8.57
C LYS A 67 15.55 11.20 -8.76
N CYS A 68 15.38 10.40 -7.71
CA CYS A 68 14.56 9.19 -7.75
C CYS A 68 13.06 9.49 -7.96
N ALA A 69 12.60 10.72 -7.71
CA ALA A 69 11.19 11.11 -7.87
C ALA A 69 10.62 10.76 -9.26
N ARG A 70 11.48 10.74 -10.30
CA ARG A 70 11.09 10.44 -11.68
C ARG A 70 10.71 8.98 -11.93
N ILE A 71 11.15 8.07 -11.07
CA ILE A 71 10.90 6.63 -11.16
C ILE A 71 9.99 6.12 -10.04
N LEU A 72 9.34 7.02 -9.30
CA LEU A 72 8.39 6.65 -8.26
C LEU A 72 6.99 6.46 -8.83
N GLY A 73 6.45 5.25 -8.74
CA GLY A 73 5.03 5.02 -8.93
C GLY A 73 4.19 5.67 -7.83
N ARG A 74 2.90 5.87 -8.06
CA ARG A 74 1.99 6.56 -7.12
C ARG A 74 1.95 5.87 -5.75
N ALA A 75 1.84 4.53 -5.70
CA ALA A 75 1.90 3.75 -4.47
C ALA A 75 3.21 3.94 -3.69
N SER A 76 4.36 4.02 -4.41
CA SER A 76 5.66 4.30 -3.77
C SER A 76 5.69 5.67 -3.11
N ARG A 77 5.09 6.69 -3.73
CA ARG A 77 4.97 8.04 -3.16
C ARG A 77 4.18 8.03 -1.86
N PHE A 78 3.06 7.31 -1.82
CA PHE A 78 2.26 7.14 -0.60
C PHE A 78 3.04 6.42 0.49
N GLY A 79 3.68 5.29 0.14
CA GLY A 79 4.49 4.51 1.08
C GLY A 79 5.64 5.31 1.70
N ILE A 80 6.37 6.10 0.90
CA ILE A 80 7.45 6.97 1.37
C ILE A 80 6.91 8.03 2.35
N ALA A 81 5.81 8.70 2.00
CA ALA A 81 5.21 9.72 2.87
C ALA A 81 4.69 9.10 4.18
N ALA A 82 3.94 7.99 4.11
CA ALA A 82 3.43 7.31 5.29
C ALA A 82 4.57 6.80 6.20
N ALA A 83 5.63 6.22 5.62
CA ALA A 83 6.81 5.80 6.39
C ALA A 83 7.52 6.98 7.05
N GLY A 84 7.67 8.10 6.36
CA GLY A 84 8.23 9.33 6.92
C GLY A 84 7.39 9.90 8.07
N LEU A 85 6.06 9.87 7.92
CA LEU A 85 5.12 10.25 8.99
C LEU A 85 5.23 9.32 10.21
N ALA A 86 5.30 8.00 9.99
CA ALA A 86 5.47 7.02 11.08
C ALA A 86 6.80 7.20 11.81
N MET A 87 7.89 7.46 11.07
CA MET A 87 9.20 7.76 11.64
C MET A 87 9.16 9.03 12.50
N THR A 88 8.57 10.10 11.98
CA THR A 88 8.42 11.37 12.71
C THR A 88 7.57 11.19 13.96
N ASP A 89 6.46 10.49 13.85
CA ASP A 89 5.53 10.26 14.96
C ASP A 89 6.13 9.40 16.07
N SER A 90 6.99 8.45 15.70
CA SER A 90 7.72 7.61 16.69
C SER A 90 8.75 8.41 17.50
N GLY A 91 9.15 9.58 17.04
CA GLY A 91 10.25 10.37 17.64
C GLY A 91 11.63 9.73 17.48
N LEU A 92 11.77 8.71 16.62
CA LEU A 92 13.07 8.10 16.32
C LEU A 92 13.90 9.01 15.41
N ASP A 93 15.14 9.22 15.80
CA ASP A 93 16.13 9.86 14.92
C ASP A 93 16.94 8.77 14.20
N LYS A 94 16.70 8.64 12.89
CA LYS A 94 17.37 7.65 12.03
C LYS A 94 18.89 7.73 12.04
N ASN A 95 19.46 8.87 12.45
CA ASN A 95 20.92 9.05 12.56
C ASN A 95 21.49 8.57 13.90
N ARG A 96 20.62 8.27 14.88
CA ARG A 96 21.01 7.82 16.23
C ARG A 96 20.70 6.37 16.51
N ILE A 97 19.97 5.70 15.62
CA ILE A 97 19.70 4.27 15.72
C ILE A 97 20.65 3.49 14.83
N ASP A 98 20.85 2.21 15.13
CA ASP A 98 21.54 1.29 14.24
C ASP A 98 20.67 1.02 13.00
N GLN A 99 21.11 1.56 11.87
CA GLN A 99 20.40 1.41 10.60
C GLN A 99 20.35 -0.05 10.10
N GLU A 100 21.28 -0.90 10.50
CA GLU A 100 21.30 -2.33 10.17
C GLU A 100 20.21 -3.08 10.96
N ARG A 101 19.69 -2.46 12.03
CA ARG A 101 18.59 -2.98 12.86
C ARG A 101 17.23 -2.37 12.51
N LEU A 102 17.16 -1.45 11.53
CA LEU A 102 15.92 -0.90 10.99
C LEU A 102 15.50 -1.65 9.74
N GLY A 103 14.40 -2.41 9.84
CA GLY A 103 13.81 -3.15 8.72
C GLY A 103 12.65 -2.42 8.07
N VAL A 104 12.24 -2.88 6.88
CA VAL A 104 11.06 -2.41 6.15
C VAL A 104 10.30 -3.61 5.58
N VAL A 105 9.02 -3.73 5.91
CA VAL A 105 8.15 -4.78 5.34
C VAL A 105 6.86 -4.13 4.82
N MET A 106 6.63 -4.22 3.52
CA MET A 106 5.46 -3.58 2.89
C MET A 106 4.56 -4.58 2.19
N GLY A 107 3.26 -4.44 2.44
CA GLY A 107 2.22 -5.11 1.68
C GLY A 107 1.80 -4.26 0.48
N THR A 108 1.67 -4.89 -0.68
CA THR A 108 1.15 -4.25 -1.89
C THR A 108 0.55 -5.29 -2.82
N GLY A 109 -0.11 -4.84 -3.87
CA GLY A 109 -0.61 -5.74 -4.89
C GLY A 109 0.01 -5.49 -6.25
N MET A 110 -0.82 -5.60 -7.29
CA MET A 110 -0.43 -5.30 -8.66
C MET A 110 -0.22 -3.79 -8.83
N VAL A 111 0.91 -3.40 -9.38
CA VAL A 111 1.18 -2.00 -9.75
C VAL A 111 0.75 -1.78 -11.19
N PRO A 112 -0.22 -0.88 -11.47
CA PRO A 112 -0.69 -0.62 -12.82
C PRO A 112 0.40 0.04 -13.67
N ILE A 113 0.44 -0.31 -14.95
CA ILE A 113 1.29 0.37 -15.92
C ILE A 113 0.54 1.62 -16.43
N ASP A 114 1.17 2.78 -16.30
CA ASP A 114 0.64 4.05 -16.79
C ASP A 114 0.52 4.01 -18.33
N LEU A 115 -0.73 3.97 -18.83
CA LEU A 115 -1.00 3.87 -20.27
C LEU A 115 -0.40 5.03 -21.07
N PRO A 116 -0.45 6.30 -20.65
CA PRO A 116 0.26 7.40 -21.32
C PRO A 116 1.76 7.14 -21.52
N GLU A 117 2.44 6.49 -20.60
CA GLU A 117 3.89 6.22 -20.72
C GLU A 117 4.23 5.21 -21.80
N ILE A 118 3.33 4.27 -22.09
CA ILE A 118 3.56 3.23 -23.10
C ILE A 118 2.80 3.48 -24.40
N SER A 119 1.88 4.44 -24.43
CA SER A 119 0.99 4.68 -25.58
C SER A 119 1.77 5.01 -26.86
N SER A 120 2.80 5.85 -26.77
CA SER A 120 3.63 6.21 -27.94
C SER A 120 4.42 5.02 -28.48
N LEU A 121 4.90 4.13 -27.60
CA LEU A 121 5.59 2.90 -27.96
C LEU A 121 4.63 1.92 -28.64
N LEU A 122 3.44 1.72 -28.06
CA LEU A 122 2.41 0.84 -28.62
C LEU A 122 1.89 1.37 -29.96
N ALA A 123 1.56 2.65 -30.06
CA ALA A 123 1.09 3.26 -31.30
C ALA A 123 2.10 3.11 -32.44
N GLY A 124 3.40 3.24 -32.16
CA GLY A 124 4.45 3.04 -33.16
C GLY A 124 4.68 1.58 -33.54
N ALA A 125 4.21 0.62 -32.75
CA ALA A 125 4.36 -0.81 -32.99
C ALA A 125 3.06 -1.48 -33.49
N CYS A 126 1.94 -0.76 -33.48
CA CYS A 126 0.66 -1.24 -33.99
C CYS A 126 0.47 -0.85 -35.45
N THR A 127 -0.09 -1.76 -36.26
CA THR A 127 -0.59 -1.48 -37.62
C THR A 127 -2.08 -1.74 -37.67
N HIS A 128 -2.79 -1.04 -38.57
CA HIS A 128 -4.25 -1.19 -38.71
C HIS A 128 -4.69 -2.62 -39.11
N SER A 129 -3.82 -3.37 -39.81
CA SER A 129 -4.14 -4.69 -40.32
C SER A 129 -3.68 -5.84 -39.45
N ASP A 130 -2.55 -5.71 -38.75
CA ASP A 130 -1.86 -6.86 -38.15
C ASP A 130 -1.69 -6.74 -36.62
N GLY A 131 -2.26 -5.70 -36.01
CA GLY A 131 -2.14 -5.47 -34.58
C GLY A 131 -0.71 -5.11 -34.11
N LEU A 132 -0.34 -5.55 -32.92
CA LEU A 132 0.95 -5.26 -32.29
C LEU A 132 2.05 -6.15 -32.87
N LYS A 133 3.12 -5.54 -33.42
CA LYS A 133 4.29 -6.25 -33.93
C LYS A 133 5.45 -6.21 -32.93
N ALA A 134 5.76 -7.36 -32.34
CA ALA A 134 6.84 -7.50 -31.36
C ALA A 134 8.22 -7.04 -31.87
N GLN A 135 8.49 -7.23 -33.16
CA GLN A 135 9.74 -6.75 -33.79
C GLN A 135 9.85 -5.22 -33.74
N GLU A 136 8.75 -4.50 -33.94
CA GLU A 136 8.75 -3.02 -33.90
C GLU A 136 8.94 -2.52 -32.47
N LEU A 137 8.39 -3.24 -31.46
CA LEU A 137 8.71 -2.95 -30.06
C LEU A 137 10.21 -3.10 -29.77
N GLY A 138 10.83 -4.18 -30.26
CA GLY A 138 12.27 -4.39 -30.08
C GLY A 138 13.15 -3.33 -30.73
N LYS A 139 12.76 -2.82 -31.91
CA LYS A 139 13.50 -1.76 -32.60
C LYS A 139 13.33 -0.38 -31.94
N ARG A 140 12.15 -0.05 -31.47
CA ARG A 140 11.77 1.29 -30.97
C ARG A 140 11.93 1.41 -29.44
N GLY A 141 11.67 0.33 -28.69
CA GLY A 141 11.66 0.31 -27.24
C GLY A 141 12.88 0.94 -26.59
N PRO A 142 14.12 0.51 -26.93
CA PRO A 142 15.32 1.06 -26.30
C PRO A 142 15.52 2.58 -26.44
N ARG A 143 14.88 3.19 -27.45
CA ARG A 143 14.95 4.64 -27.70
C ARG A 143 13.75 5.41 -27.15
N SER A 144 12.65 4.73 -26.86
CA SER A 144 11.38 5.34 -26.47
C SER A 144 11.10 5.20 -24.97
N MET A 145 11.73 4.23 -24.29
CA MET A 145 11.51 4.00 -22.87
C MET A 145 12.52 4.76 -22.02
N VAL A 146 12.04 5.34 -20.93
CA VAL A 146 12.91 5.96 -19.92
C VAL A 146 13.79 4.88 -19.28
N PRO A 147 15.12 5.09 -19.17
CA PRO A 147 15.96 4.18 -18.39
C PRO A 147 15.38 3.96 -16.98
N LEU A 148 15.45 2.74 -16.49
CA LEU A 148 14.88 2.34 -15.19
C LEU A 148 13.34 2.37 -15.12
N TRP A 149 12.62 2.56 -16.22
CA TRP A 149 11.17 2.59 -16.30
C TRP A 149 10.52 1.40 -15.56
N ILE A 150 11.08 0.20 -15.74
CA ILE A 150 10.55 -1.02 -15.10
C ILE A 150 10.50 -0.93 -13.57
N LEU A 151 11.43 -0.19 -12.93
CA LEU A 151 11.46 -0.04 -11.47
C LEU A 151 10.22 0.66 -10.92
N LYS A 152 9.53 1.44 -11.73
CA LYS A 152 8.28 2.11 -11.35
C LYS A 152 7.15 1.10 -11.06
N TYR A 153 7.22 -0.08 -11.69
CA TYR A 153 6.13 -1.07 -11.72
C TYR A 153 6.43 -2.36 -10.95
N LEU A 154 7.60 -2.47 -10.35
CA LEU A 154 7.95 -3.63 -9.53
C LEU A 154 7.40 -3.46 -8.10
N PRO A 155 6.61 -4.42 -7.57
CA PRO A 155 6.00 -4.33 -6.25
C PRO A 155 7.01 -4.11 -5.11
N ASN A 156 8.19 -4.72 -5.19
CA ASN A 156 9.26 -4.60 -4.19
C ASN A 156 9.86 -3.19 -4.09
N MET A 157 9.64 -2.34 -5.07
CA MET A 157 10.23 -1.00 -5.07
C MET A 157 9.62 -0.08 -4.02
N ILE A 158 8.42 -0.35 -3.52
CA ILE A 158 7.84 0.41 -2.40
C ILE A 158 8.73 0.26 -1.15
N ALA A 159 9.01 -0.97 -0.74
CA ALA A 159 9.88 -1.25 0.40
C ALA A 159 11.32 -0.75 0.16
N ALA A 160 11.85 -0.94 -1.05
CA ALA A 160 13.19 -0.49 -1.43
C ALA A 160 13.34 1.04 -1.36
N HIS A 161 12.36 1.79 -1.87
CA HIS A 161 12.38 3.26 -1.80
C HIS A 161 12.22 3.77 -0.37
N ILE A 162 11.36 3.15 0.45
CA ILE A 162 11.25 3.49 1.87
C ILE A 162 12.59 3.29 2.57
N SER A 163 13.24 2.12 2.36
CA SER A 163 14.56 1.84 2.94
C SER A 163 15.60 2.87 2.52
N LEU A 164 15.62 3.25 1.24
CA LEU A 164 16.53 4.28 0.73
C LEU A 164 16.30 5.63 1.41
N MET A 165 15.04 6.08 1.55
CA MET A 165 14.70 7.38 2.15
C MET A 165 14.95 7.40 3.66
N GLN A 166 14.76 6.29 4.35
CA GLN A 166 14.95 6.20 5.80
C GLN A 166 16.35 5.75 6.21
N GLY A 167 17.19 5.33 5.27
CA GLY A 167 18.50 4.76 5.56
C GLY A 167 18.42 3.38 6.21
N ALA A 168 17.32 2.65 6.03
CA ALA A 168 17.10 1.35 6.61
C ALA A 168 17.95 0.28 5.89
N LYS A 169 18.84 -0.38 6.62
CA LYS A 169 19.77 -1.42 6.11
C LYS A 169 19.46 -2.81 6.66
N GLY A 170 18.48 -2.92 7.54
CA GLY A 170 18.01 -4.18 8.09
C GLY A 170 17.16 -4.99 7.10
N PRO A 171 16.42 -6.01 7.58
CA PRO A 171 15.59 -6.85 6.73
C PRO A 171 14.62 -6.03 5.86
N ASN A 172 14.53 -6.38 4.57
CA ASN A 172 13.62 -5.74 3.62
C ASN A 172 12.79 -6.79 2.91
N ASN A 173 11.46 -6.67 2.95
CA ASN A 173 10.57 -7.62 2.30
C ASN A 173 9.31 -6.94 1.75
N THR A 174 8.71 -7.57 0.74
CA THR A 174 7.43 -7.15 0.17
C THR A 174 6.49 -8.35 0.07
N ILE A 175 5.28 -8.19 0.59
CA ILE A 175 4.25 -9.22 0.64
C ILE A 175 3.14 -8.85 -0.35
N THR A 176 2.78 -9.80 -1.23
CA THR A 176 1.80 -9.60 -2.29
C THR A 176 0.66 -10.63 -2.19
N THR A 177 -0.05 -10.60 -1.08
CA THR A 177 -1.18 -11.49 -0.77
C THR A 177 -2.52 -10.77 -0.87
N ALA A 178 -2.67 -9.94 -1.91
CA ALA A 178 -3.86 -9.13 -2.17
C ALA A 178 -4.30 -8.32 -0.93
N CYS A 179 -5.58 -8.38 -0.55
CA CYS A 179 -6.14 -7.58 0.54
C CYS A 179 -5.52 -7.88 1.92
N ALA A 180 -4.92 -9.05 2.11
CA ALA A 180 -4.26 -9.44 3.35
C ALA A 180 -2.82 -8.92 3.47
N ALA A 181 -2.23 -8.40 2.38
CA ALA A 181 -0.81 -8.09 2.29
C ALA A 181 -0.32 -7.11 3.37
N GLY A 182 -1.08 -6.04 3.62
CA GLY A 182 -0.73 -5.04 4.64
C GLY A 182 -0.71 -5.61 6.05
N THR A 183 -1.72 -6.39 6.43
CA THR A 183 -1.78 -7.07 7.73
C THR A 183 -0.65 -8.09 7.89
N GLN A 184 -0.37 -8.87 6.85
CA GLN A 184 0.73 -9.84 6.86
C GLN A 184 2.09 -9.15 6.91
N ALA A 185 2.25 -7.97 6.31
CA ALA A 185 3.47 -7.18 6.41
C ALA A 185 3.73 -6.71 7.85
N VAL A 186 2.68 -6.26 8.55
CA VAL A 186 2.77 -5.93 9.99
C VAL A 186 3.15 -7.17 10.79
N GLY A 187 2.54 -8.32 10.50
CA GLY A 187 2.85 -9.58 11.15
C GLY A 187 4.27 -10.07 10.91
N GLU A 188 4.82 -9.93 9.70
CA GLU A 188 6.22 -10.26 9.43
C GLU A 188 7.16 -9.29 10.14
N GLY A 189 6.86 -7.98 10.15
CA GLY A 189 7.61 -7.01 10.94
C GLY A 189 7.64 -7.36 12.44
N PHE A 190 6.50 -7.78 12.98
CA PHE A 190 6.41 -8.33 14.35
C PHE A 190 7.34 -9.53 14.54
N ARG A 191 7.35 -10.49 13.62
CA ARG A 191 8.21 -11.68 13.69
C ARG A 191 9.71 -11.32 13.65
N LEU A 192 10.11 -10.38 12.81
CA LEU A 192 11.50 -9.94 12.72
C LEU A 192 12.02 -9.39 14.05
N ILE A 193 11.22 -8.57 14.74
CA ILE A 193 11.61 -8.04 16.06
C ILE A 193 11.55 -9.15 17.12
N GLN A 194 10.51 -9.98 17.12
CA GLN A 194 10.34 -11.06 18.08
C GLN A 194 11.51 -12.05 18.07
N ARG A 195 12.05 -12.35 16.87
CA ARG A 195 13.23 -13.21 16.67
C ARG A 195 14.55 -12.50 16.98
N GLY A 196 14.55 -11.18 17.01
CA GLY A 196 15.76 -10.38 17.22
C GLY A 196 16.52 -10.08 15.92
N ASP A 197 15.90 -10.22 14.75
CA ASP A 197 16.51 -9.91 13.44
C ASP A 197 16.52 -8.38 13.21
N ALA A 198 15.61 -7.65 13.82
CA ALA A 198 15.50 -6.19 13.80
C ALA A 198 15.12 -5.66 15.19
N ASP A 199 15.39 -4.37 15.44
CA ASP A 199 14.93 -3.68 16.65
C ASP A 199 13.81 -2.70 16.33
N TYR A 200 13.75 -2.25 15.07
CA TYR A 200 12.76 -1.34 14.51
C TYR A 200 12.31 -1.85 13.14
N VAL A 201 11.02 -1.79 12.84
CA VAL A 201 10.50 -2.16 11.53
C VAL A 201 9.40 -1.19 11.11
N LEU A 202 9.57 -0.54 9.96
CA LEU A 202 8.49 0.13 9.25
C LEU A 202 7.65 -0.94 8.52
N ALA A 203 6.44 -1.18 9.01
CA ALA A 203 5.57 -2.23 8.50
C ALA A 203 4.19 -1.71 8.14
N GLY A 204 3.65 -2.11 7.01
CA GLY A 204 2.33 -1.65 6.58
C GLY A 204 2.01 -2.00 5.15
N GLY A 205 1.20 -1.17 4.49
CA GLY A 205 0.84 -1.36 3.09
C GLY A 205 0.69 -0.05 2.34
N ALA A 206 0.91 -0.10 1.04
CA ALA A 206 0.67 1.01 0.13
C ALA A 206 0.17 0.48 -1.21
N ASP A 207 -0.87 1.12 -1.76
CA ASP A 207 -1.43 0.72 -3.04
C ASP A 207 -2.05 1.91 -3.78
N SER A 208 -2.08 1.81 -5.12
CA SER A 208 -2.79 2.74 -6.00
C SER A 208 -3.20 1.97 -7.26
N ARG A 209 -4.51 1.84 -7.48
CA ARG A 209 -5.08 1.07 -8.60
C ARG A 209 -6.17 1.84 -9.33
N ILE A 210 -6.24 3.15 -9.12
CA ILE A 210 -7.18 3.99 -9.84
C ILE A 210 -6.56 4.33 -11.19
N ASP A 211 -6.78 3.42 -12.13
CA ASP A 211 -6.22 3.40 -13.48
C ASP A 211 -7.30 2.91 -14.44
N PRO A 212 -7.43 3.46 -15.66
CA PRO A 212 -8.50 3.10 -16.59
C PRO A 212 -8.60 1.60 -16.87
N LEU A 213 -7.46 0.92 -17.06
CA LEU A 213 -7.44 -0.51 -17.39
C LEU A 213 -7.83 -1.38 -16.19
N LEU A 214 -7.29 -1.07 -15.00
CA LEU A 214 -7.62 -1.83 -13.79
C LEU A 214 -9.07 -1.58 -13.33
N MET A 215 -9.55 -0.34 -13.42
CA MET A 215 -10.96 -0.03 -13.16
C MET A 215 -11.88 -0.83 -14.08
N LEU A 216 -11.55 -0.93 -15.37
CA LEU A 216 -12.31 -1.75 -16.32
C LEU A 216 -12.24 -3.24 -15.96
N ALA A 217 -11.06 -3.75 -15.61
CA ALA A 217 -10.88 -5.15 -15.21
C ALA A 217 -11.71 -5.52 -13.99
N TYR A 218 -11.68 -4.69 -12.93
CA TYR A 218 -12.50 -4.89 -11.73
C TYR A 218 -14.01 -4.75 -12.01
N SER A 219 -14.41 -3.82 -12.88
CA SER A 219 -15.81 -3.70 -13.31
C SER A 219 -16.28 -4.94 -14.06
N SER A 220 -15.43 -5.51 -14.93
CA SER A 220 -15.72 -6.74 -15.66
C SER A 220 -15.87 -7.96 -14.76
N LEU A 221 -15.24 -7.96 -13.58
CA LEU A 221 -15.47 -8.97 -12.54
C LEU A 221 -16.80 -8.79 -11.79
N GLY A 222 -17.54 -7.70 -12.05
CA GLY A 222 -18.73 -7.34 -11.28
C GLY A 222 -18.40 -6.96 -9.82
N ALA A 223 -17.18 -6.53 -9.53
CA ALA A 223 -16.71 -6.26 -8.18
C ALA A 223 -16.92 -4.81 -7.77
N LEU A 224 -16.91 -3.86 -8.71
CA LEU A 224 -17.11 -2.45 -8.44
C LEU A 224 -18.59 -2.05 -8.50
N SER A 225 -19.00 -1.17 -7.58
CA SER A 225 -20.30 -0.54 -7.65
C SER A 225 -20.45 0.30 -8.92
N PRO A 226 -21.57 0.18 -9.66
CA PRO A 226 -21.83 1.00 -10.85
C PRO A 226 -22.23 2.46 -10.50
N ALA A 227 -22.23 2.82 -9.24
CA ALA A 227 -22.41 4.17 -8.68
C ALA A 227 -23.48 5.04 -9.35
N ARG A 228 -24.74 4.77 -9.05
CA ARG A 228 -25.89 5.60 -9.49
C ARG A 228 -26.45 6.50 -8.39
N ARG A 229 -25.71 6.67 -7.28
CA ARG A 229 -26.10 7.45 -6.09
C ARG A 229 -25.01 8.49 -5.77
N ASP A 230 -25.23 9.28 -4.75
CA ASP A 230 -24.20 10.19 -4.26
C ASP A 230 -22.90 9.45 -3.97
N ALA A 231 -21.77 10.01 -4.37
CA ALA A 231 -20.47 9.36 -4.25
C ALA A 231 -20.15 8.94 -2.80
N SER A 232 -20.55 9.74 -1.82
CA SER A 232 -20.35 9.48 -0.39
C SER A 232 -21.14 8.26 0.12
N GLU A 233 -22.20 7.86 -0.58
CA GLU A 233 -23.10 6.76 -0.21
C GLU A 233 -22.84 5.47 -0.97
N VAL A 234 -21.88 5.46 -1.91
CA VAL A 234 -21.61 4.28 -2.76
C VAL A 234 -21.00 3.14 -1.95
N SER A 235 -20.00 3.44 -1.12
CA SER A 235 -19.38 2.45 -0.22
C SER A 235 -20.26 2.19 0.98
N ARG A 236 -20.95 1.04 0.99
CA ARG A 236 -21.93 0.65 2.02
C ARG A 236 -21.75 -0.79 2.50
N PRO A 237 -20.65 -1.07 3.22
CA PRO A 237 -20.40 -2.41 3.73
C PRO A 237 -21.52 -2.86 4.68
N PHE A 238 -21.88 -4.13 4.59
CA PHE A 238 -22.98 -4.79 5.35
C PHE A 238 -24.40 -4.35 4.99
N ASP A 239 -24.61 -3.36 4.14
CA ASP A 239 -25.93 -2.97 3.66
C ASP A 239 -26.54 -4.07 2.78
N ALA A 240 -27.86 -4.30 2.89
CA ALA A 240 -28.58 -5.30 2.10
C ALA A 240 -28.56 -4.95 0.59
N GLU A 241 -28.54 -3.65 0.25
CA GLU A 241 -28.55 -3.15 -1.13
C GLU A 241 -27.14 -2.81 -1.65
N ARG A 242 -26.09 -3.28 -1.01
CA ARG A 242 -24.71 -3.09 -1.53
C ARG A 242 -24.56 -3.76 -2.89
N ASP A 243 -23.92 -3.07 -3.80
CA ASP A 243 -23.79 -3.47 -5.21
C ASP A 243 -22.34 -3.56 -5.71
N GLY A 244 -21.38 -3.54 -4.81
CA GLY A 244 -19.95 -3.61 -5.10
C GLY A 244 -19.13 -2.74 -4.15
N PHE A 245 -17.81 -2.76 -4.33
CA PHE A 245 -16.92 -1.88 -3.57
C PHE A 245 -16.46 -0.66 -4.40
N VAL A 246 -15.82 0.29 -3.75
CA VAL A 246 -15.19 1.45 -4.37
C VAL A 246 -13.68 1.31 -4.25
N LEU A 247 -12.95 1.47 -5.37
CA LEU A 247 -11.49 1.50 -5.32
C LEU A 247 -11.01 2.75 -4.59
N GLY A 248 -10.06 2.54 -3.70
CA GLY A 248 -9.29 3.60 -3.05
C GLY A 248 -7.80 3.41 -3.26
N GLU A 249 -7.04 4.44 -2.92
CA GLU A 249 -5.58 4.42 -2.90
C GLU A 249 -5.07 5.02 -1.59
N GLY A 250 -3.82 4.74 -1.25
CA GLY A 250 -3.19 5.28 -0.04
C GLY A 250 -2.12 4.39 0.54
N ALA A 251 -1.70 4.74 1.76
CA ALA A 251 -0.75 3.97 2.55
C ALA A 251 -1.02 4.11 4.04
N GLY A 252 -0.78 3.01 4.77
CA GLY A 252 -0.71 2.98 6.22
C GLY A 252 0.57 2.27 6.65
N VAL A 253 1.38 2.92 7.48
CA VAL A 253 2.66 2.38 7.98
C VAL A 253 2.71 2.55 9.49
N LEU A 254 3.09 1.47 10.17
CA LEU A 254 3.38 1.44 11.60
C LEU A 254 4.89 1.42 11.81
N MET A 255 5.38 2.15 12.79
CA MET A 255 6.68 1.89 13.38
C MET A 255 6.52 0.84 14.46
N LEU A 256 6.99 -0.36 14.19
CA LEU A 256 7.12 -1.44 15.18
C LEU A 256 8.47 -1.34 15.84
N GLU A 257 8.51 -1.55 17.16
CA GLU A 257 9.71 -1.37 17.96
C GLU A 257 9.80 -2.42 19.06
N ASP A 258 11.02 -2.84 19.39
CA ASP A 258 11.28 -3.63 20.60
C ASP A 258 10.81 -2.85 21.84
N TYR A 259 10.04 -3.49 22.70
CA TYR A 259 9.45 -2.86 23.89
C TYR A 259 10.49 -2.24 24.82
N GLU A 260 11.61 -2.95 25.04
CA GLU A 260 12.64 -2.44 25.97
C GLU A 260 13.34 -1.22 25.38
N HIS A 261 13.57 -1.16 24.07
CA HIS A 261 14.09 0.03 23.41
C HIS A 261 13.10 1.20 23.52
N ALA A 262 11.82 0.98 23.21
CA ALA A 262 10.76 1.97 23.32
C ALA A 262 10.68 2.54 24.75
N ARG A 263 10.70 1.65 25.76
CA ARG A 263 10.65 2.03 27.17
C ARG A 263 11.88 2.85 27.60
N GLN A 264 13.08 2.41 27.24
CA GLN A 264 14.34 3.06 27.62
C GLN A 264 14.45 4.50 27.06
N ARG A 265 13.95 4.75 25.86
CA ARG A 265 13.94 6.09 25.25
C ARG A 265 12.71 6.93 25.63
N GLY A 266 11.78 6.41 26.43
CA GLY A 266 10.55 7.11 26.80
C GLY A 266 9.59 7.33 25.64
N ALA A 267 9.53 6.37 24.69
CA ALA A 267 8.64 6.45 23.54
C ALA A 267 7.18 6.46 23.96
N ARG A 268 6.35 7.15 23.16
CA ARG A 268 4.91 6.91 23.18
C ARG A 268 4.64 5.52 22.62
N ILE A 269 3.92 4.71 23.37
CA ILE A 269 3.47 3.38 22.95
C ILE A 269 1.97 3.44 22.69
N TYR A 270 1.54 3.15 21.45
CA TYR A 270 0.13 3.13 21.05
C TYR A 270 -0.53 1.81 21.42
N ALA A 271 0.17 0.71 21.16
CA ALA A 271 -0.32 -0.65 21.42
C ALA A 271 0.86 -1.64 21.48
N GLU A 272 0.61 -2.82 22.00
CA GLU A 272 1.50 -3.98 21.87
C GLU A 272 0.92 -4.94 20.84
N VAL A 273 1.76 -5.50 19.97
CA VAL A 273 1.38 -6.55 19.04
C VAL A 273 1.62 -7.90 19.72
N LEU A 274 0.56 -8.64 19.97
CA LEU A 274 0.60 -9.86 20.77
C LEU A 274 0.69 -11.13 19.92
N GLY A 275 0.17 -11.11 18.70
CA GLY A 275 0.16 -12.29 17.84
C GLY A 275 -0.38 -12.02 16.46
N LEU A 276 -0.12 -12.96 15.54
CA LEU A 276 -0.60 -12.97 14.17
C LEU A 276 -1.18 -14.35 13.83
N GLY A 277 -2.34 -14.35 13.17
CA GLY A 277 -2.90 -15.53 12.52
C GLY A 277 -3.04 -15.31 11.03
N SER A 278 -2.64 -16.30 10.24
CA SER A 278 -2.79 -16.30 8.79
C SER A 278 -3.22 -17.68 8.33
N SER A 279 -4.24 -17.75 7.48
CA SER A 279 -4.76 -19.00 6.93
C SER A 279 -5.27 -18.79 5.51
N PHE A 280 -5.72 -19.87 4.89
CA PHE A 280 -6.32 -19.86 3.55
C PHE A 280 -7.60 -20.72 3.55
N ASP A 281 -8.65 -20.26 2.85
CA ASP A 281 -9.93 -20.98 2.81
C ASP A 281 -9.84 -22.31 2.05
N ALA A 282 -9.07 -22.34 0.95
CA ALA A 282 -8.97 -23.47 0.03
C ALA A 282 -10.35 -23.94 -0.51
N TYR A 283 -11.29 -23.00 -0.64
CA TYR A 283 -12.68 -23.27 -1.04
C TYR A 283 -12.92 -22.95 -2.51
N ALA A 284 -12.73 -21.68 -2.93
CA ALA A 284 -12.93 -21.24 -4.31
C ALA A 284 -12.00 -20.08 -4.64
N ILE A 285 -11.80 -19.81 -5.95
CA ILE A 285 -10.90 -18.74 -6.42
C ILE A 285 -11.45 -17.36 -6.05
N THR A 286 -12.76 -17.13 -6.14
CA THR A 286 -13.39 -15.81 -6.02
C THR A 286 -14.41 -15.71 -4.89
N LYS A 287 -14.69 -16.78 -4.17
CA LYS A 287 -15.69 -16.80 -3.10
C LYS A 287 -15.06 -17.25 -1.78
N PRO A 288 -15.34 -16.56 -0.68
CA PRO A 288 -14.92 -17.03 0.64
C PRO A 288 -15.67 -18.32 1.01
N ASP A 289 -15.09 -19.08 1.92
CA ASP A 289 -15.74 -20.24 2.53
C ASP A 289 -17.02 -19.78 3.27
N PRO A 290 -18.23 -20.32 2.91
CA PRO A 290 -19.47 -19.97 3.59
C PRO A 290 -19.45 -20.22 5.10
N GLU A 291 -18.68 -21.21 5.55
CA GLU A 291 -18.54 -21.56 6.98
C GLU A 291 -17.45 -20.69 7.67
N ALA A 292 -16.82 -19.74 6.93
CA ALA A 292 -15.77 -18.88 7.43
C ALA A 292 -14.56 -19.61 8.06
N GLY A 293 -14.31 -20.86 7.64
CA GLY A 293 -13.30 -21.73 8.28
C GLY A 293 -11.90 -21.13 8.28
N GLY A 294 -11.49 -20.45 7.20
CA GLY A 294 -10.22 -19.74 7.13
C GLY A 294 -10.14 -18.57 8.12
N ALA A 295 -11.16 -17.73 8.18
CA ALA A 295 -11.20 -16.61 9.13
C ALA A 295 -11.14 -17.09 10.59
N VAL A 296 -11.91 -18.13 10.92
CA VAL A 296 -11.90 -18.76 12.27
C VAL A 296 -10.50 -19.27 12.61
N ARG A 297 -9.83 -20.00 11.72
CA ARG A 297 -8.45 -20.47 11.95
C ARG A 297 -7.47 -19.33 12.17
N ALA A 298 -7.54 -18.27 11.37
CA ALA A 298 -6.66 -17.12 11.51
C ALA A 298 -6.84 -16.44 12.86
N ILE A 299 -8.08 -16.21 13.30
CA ILE A 299 -8.39 -15.63 14.62
C ILE A 299 -7.86 -16.53 15.74
N GLN A 300 -8.16 -17.84 15.69
CA GLN A 300 -7.70 -18.80 16.70
C GLN A 300 -6.17 -18.84 16.81
N TRP A 301 -5.45 -18.76 15.70
CA TRP A 301 -3.99 -18.75 15.73
C TRP A 301 -3.44 -17.46 16.32
N ALA A 302 -4.02 -16.30 15.98
CA ALA A 302 -3.64 -15.03 16.59
C ALA A 302 -3.86 -15.03 18.12
N LEU A 303 -5.03 -15.49 18.60
CA LEU A 303 -5.35 -15.60 20.03
C LEU A 303 -4.42 -16.58 20.75
N ARG A 304 -4.18 -17.75 20.15
CA ARG A 304 -3.26 -18.75 20.73
C ARG A 304 -1.84 -18.19 20.89
N GLU A 305 -1.34 -17.46 19.88
CA GLU A 305 -0.03 -16.82 19.97
C GLU A 305 0.00 -15.73 21.04
N ALA A 306 -1.06 -14.95 21.11
CA ALA A 306 -1.26 -13.93 22.14
C ALA A 306 -1.46 -14.52 23.56
N LYS A 307 -1.67 -15.84 23.68
CA LYS A 307 -2.01 -16.55 24.91
C LYS A 307 -3.33 -16.06 25.55
N LEU A 308 -4.31 -15.75 24.70
CA LEU A 308 -5.67 -15.35 25.03
C LEU A 308 -6.68 -16.47 24.74
#